data_bffd12101805ac5ae757996fd7f0addf
#
_entry.id   bffd12101805ac5ae757996fd7f0addf
#
_cell.length_a   1.000
_cell.length_b   1.000
_cell.length_c   1.000
_cell.angle_alpha   90.00
_cell.angle_beta   90.00
_cell.angle_gamma   90.00
#
_symmetry.space_group_name_H-M   'P 1'
#
loop_
_entity.id
_entity.type
_entity.pdbx_description
1 polymer ?
#
loop_
_entity_poly.entity_id
_entity_poly.type
_entity_poly.pdbx_seq_one_letter_code
_entity_poly.pdbx_strand_id
1 'polypeptide(L)'
;MIVRLMISWLMIAAAATAAGVSAFAQDPDSAAQAQTRDSPLNRVLIRFVTTDDFPPFNARDEDGVLVGFNVDLARALCLELDVTCEVTARPWNTLFGSLGRDADAVIAAHRLNIETLAKADFTNPYFRTPGRFAGRRDGPKLTISPRGLDRRTIAVAKGTAHEAFIQTFFRTSQIRRFDTPEAARAALREKKVDVIFGDGIGLVFWINGSLSAGCCDLLGGAYLEPMFFGDGLAIAVAKGDARLRADLNRALLALRGNGRMLELLQRYFPRQIY
;
A
#
# COMPACT_ATOMS: atom_id res chain seq x y z
N MET A 1 -85.08 -25.60 21.68
CA MET A 1 -85.36 -25.23 23.06
C MET A 1 -84.39 -24.09 23.37
N ILE A 2 -84.75 -22.87 23.11
CA ILE A 2 -85.29 -21.81 23.97
C ILE A 2 -84.63 -21.84 25.34
N VAL A 3 -83.79 -20.86 25.68
CA VAL A 3 -83.93 -19.93 26.81
C VAL A 3 -83.08 -18.69 26.58
N ARG A 4 -83.73 -17.58 26.57
CA ARG A 4 -83.23 -16.17 26.70
C ARG A 4 -82.80 -15.94 28.15
N LEU A 5 -81.88 -14.98 28.39
CA LEU A 5 -81.99 -13.85 29.32
C LEU A 5 -80.73 -12.97 29.28
N MET A 6 -80.94 -11.74 28.92
CA MET A 6 -81.02 -10.44 29.67
C MET A 6 -79.60 -9.91 30.10
N ILE A 7 -79.12 -8.97 29.43
CA ILE A 7 -78.92 -7.52 29.68
C ILE A 7 -78.44 -7.18 31.11
N SER A 8 -77.28 -6.64 31.26
CA SER A 8 -76.99 -5.60 32.24
C SER A 8 -75.89 -4.66 31.73
N TRP A 9 -76.28 -3.44 31.54
CA TRP A 9 -75.37 -2.33 31.17
C TRP A 9 -74.62 -1.88 32.42
N LEU A 10 -73.25 -1.87 32.35
CA LEU A 10 -72.47 -1.10 33.30
C LEU A 10 -71.63 -0.12 32.50
N MET A 11 -71.98 1.13 32.60
CA MET A 11 -71.15 2.23 32.12
C MET A 11 -69.95 2.36 33.04
N ILE A 12 -68.74 2.18 32.50
CA ILE A 12 -67.48 2.55 33.16
C ILE A 12 -66.91 3.70 32.39
N ALA A 13 -66.83 4.85 33.05
CA ALA A 13 -66.17 6.05 32.54
C ALA A 13 -64.65 5.80 32.34
N ALA A 14 -64.18 5.86 31.11
CA ALA A 14 -62.74 5.82 30.80
C ALA A 14 -62.21 7.23 31.00
N ALA A 15 -61.39 7.41 32.04
CA ALA A 15 -60.52 8.58 32.17
C ALA A 15 -59.40 8.50 31.14
N ALA A 16 -59.42 9.38 30.17
CA ALA A 16 -58.33 9.54 29.19
C ALA A 16 -57.13 10.21 29.88
N THR A 17 -56.13 9.44 30.24
CA THR A 17 -54.80 9.98 30.56
C THR A 17 -54.07 10.32 29.25
N ALA A 18 -53.98 11.59 28.95
CA ALA A 18 -53.12 12.11 27.89
C ALA A 18 -51.65 11.88 28.27
N ALA A 19 -51.06 10.80 27.78
CA ALA A 19 -49.61 10.63 27.79
C ALA A 19 -49.01 11.62 26.78
N GLY A 20 -48.39 12.67 27.29
CA GLY A 20 -47.63 13.61 26.48
C GLY A 20 -46.44 12.88 25.82
N VAL A 21 -46.54 12.66 24.51
CA VAL A 21 -45.41 12.27 23.69
C VAL A 21 -44.54 13.50 23.55
N SER A 22 -43.47 13.59 24.33
CA SER A 22 -42.39 14.57 24.11
C SER A 22 -41.72 14.23 22.80
N ALA A 23 -42.11 14.90 21.73
CA ALA A 23 -41.35 14.91 20.49
C ALA A 23 -40.01 15.57 20.81
N PHE A 24 -38.95 14.76 20.86
CA PHE A 24 -37.58 15.29 20.77
C PHE A 24 -37.48 15.96 19.40
N ALA A 25 -37.61 17.27 19.39
CA ALA A 25 -37.22 18.08 18.23
C ALA A 25 -35.73 17.84 18.02
N GLN A 26 -35.40 17.06 17.01
CA GLN A 26 -34.02 16.97 16.49
C GLN A 26 -33.72 18.36 15.93
N ASP A 27 -32.77 19.05 16.55
CA ASP A 27 -32.28 20.33 16.12
C ASP A 27 -31.68 20.14 14.69
N PRO A 28 -32.26 20.77 13.66
CA PRO A 28 -31.72 20.64 12.30
C PRO A 28 -30.28 21.18 12.15
N ASP A 29 -29.80 21.97 13.11
CA ASP A 29 -28.43 22.47 13.16
C ASP A 29 -27.40 21.42 13.61
N SER A 30 -27.83 20.34 14.28
CA SER A 30 -26.89 19.27 14.70
C SER A 30 -26.43 18.40 13.54
N ALA A 31 -27.23 18.26 12.47
CA ALA A 31 -26.83 17.51 11.27
C ALA A 31 -25.97 18.37 10.30
N ALA A 32 -26.06 19.69 10.39
CA ALA A 32 -25.29 20.62 9.56
C ALA A 32 -23.83 20.81 10.02
N GLN A 33 -23.53 20.43 11.28
CA GLN A 33 -22.16 20.59 11.83
C GLN A 33 -21.25 19.40 11.54
N ALA A 34 -21.74 18.29 10.98
CA ALA A 34 -20.94 17.15 10.57
C ALA A 34 -20.35 17.26 9.16
N GLN A 35 -20.70 18.28 8.39
CA GLN A 35 -19.96 18.67 7.21
C GLN A 35 -18.80 19.57 7.66
N THR A 36 -17.70 18.96 8.09
CA THR A 36 -16.41 19.65 8.11
C THR A 36 -16.15 20.10 6.67
N ARG A 37 -16.47 21.37 6.42
CA ARG A 37 -16.06 22.07 5.19
C ARG A 37 -14.58 21.81 5.04
N ASP A 38 -14.21 21.10 3.97
CA ASP A 38 -12.84 20.99 3.51
C ASP A 38 -12.30 22.43 3.32
N SER A 39 -11.70 22.97 4.38
CA SER A 39 -10.99 24.23 4.27
C SER A 39 -9.83 23.99 3.31
N PRO A 40 -9.70 24.78 2.24
CA PRO A 40 -8.61 24.61 1.30
C PRO A 40 -7.27 24.58 2.03
N LEU A 41 -6.34 23.80 1.52
CA LEU A 41 -4.98 23.71 2.05
C LEU A 41 -4.46 25.15 2.22
N ASN A 42 -4.07 25.54 3.44
CA ASN A 42 -3.49 26.87 3.66
C ASN A 42 -2.02 26.92 3.21
N ARG A 43 -1.71 26.16 2.15
CA ARG A 43 -0.39 26.07 1.50
C ARG A 43 -0.56 26.26 0.01
N VAL A 44 0.26 27.08 -0.58
CA VAL A 44 0.32 27.29 -2.03
C VAL A 44 1.42 26.44 -2.67
N LEU A 45 2.29 25.87 -1.85
CA LEU A 45 3.46 25.08 -2.27
C LEU A 45 3.67 23.90 -1.32
N ILE A 46 3.99 22.72 -1.88
CA ILE A 46 4.53 21.57 -1.14
C ILE A 46 5.91 21.26 -1.69
N ARG A 47 6.90 21.24 -0.79
CA ARG A 47 8.30 20.90 -1.09
C ARG A 47 8.53 19.43 -0.75
N PHE A 48 8.59 18.59 -1.76
CA PHE A 48 8.96 17.19 -1.62
C PHE A 48 10.47 17.00 -1.74
N VAL A 49 11.03 16.13 -0.93
CA VAL A 49 12.39 15.62 -1.09
C VAL A 49 12.39 14.11 -1.31
N THR A 50 13.31 13.66 -2.16
CA THR A 50 13.53 12.25 -2.50
C THR A 50 15.02 11.98 -2.66
N THR A 51 15.43 10.78 -3.08
CA THR A 51 16.79 10.52 -3.58
C THR A 51 16.81 10.48 -5.11
N ASP A 52 17.94 10.26 -5.73
CA ASP A 52 18.08 10.13 -7.18
C ASP A 52 18.80 8.85 -7.62
N ASP A 53 18.84 7.84 -6.75
CA ASP A 53 19.62 6.61 -6.89
C ASP A 53 18.77 5.32 -6.74
N PHE A 54 17.45 5.42 -6.86
CA PHE A 54 16.54 4.27 -6.63
C PHE A 54 15.51 4.10 -7.76
N PRO A 55 15.94 3.74 -9.01
CA PRO A 55 15.00 3.47 -10.09
C PRO A 55 14.19 2.19 -9.84
N PRO A 56 12.93 2.12 -10.29
CA PRO A 56 12.18 3.10 -11.07
C PRO A 56 11.44 4.14 -10.21
N PHE A 57 11.69 4.19 -8.91
CA PHE A 57 10.98 5.10 -8.00
C PHE A 57 11.47 6.54 -8.14
N ASN A 58 12.77 6.76 -8.13
CA ASN A 58 13.42 8.06 -8.25
C ASN A 58 14.84 7.89 -8.78
N ALA A 59 15.17 8.59 -9.86
CA ALA A 59 16.47 8.57 -10.52
C ALA A 59 16.66 9.87 -11.32
N ARG A 60 17.87 10.09 -11.80
CA ARG A 60 18.11 11.08 -12.85
C ARG A 60 18.10 10.39 -14.21
N ASP A 61 17.48 11.04 -15.19
CA ASP A 61 17.58 10.63 -16.59
C ASP A 61 18.92 11.08 -17.21
N GLU A 62 19.09 10.83 -18.51
CA GLU A 62 20.30 11.17 -19.26
C GLU A 62 20.59 12.69 -19.29
N ASP A 63 19.55 13.51 -19.17
CA ASP A 63 19.63 14.97 -19.12
C ASP A 63 19.82 15.49 -17.67
N GLY A 64 19.93 14.60 -16.68
CA GLY A 64 20.07 14.94 -15.27
C GLY A 64 18.76 15.38 -14.60
N VAL A 65 17.61 15.25 -15.28
CA VAL A 65 16.29 15.58 -14.74
C VAL A 65 15.83 14.50 -13.76
N LEU A 66 15.27 14.92 -12.65
CA LEU A 66 14.71 14.01 -11.65
C LEU A 66 13.41 13.40 -12.16
N VAL A 67 13.38 12.09 -12.30
CA VAL A 67 12.28 11.29 -12.84
C VAL A 67 11.99 10.08 -11.96
N GLY A 68 10.85 9.42 -12.18
CA GLY A 68 10.46 8.18 -11.53
C GLY A 68 9.08 8.21 -10.92
N PHE A 69 8.62 7.04 -10.45
CA PHE A 69 7.30 6.87 -9.89
C PHE A 69 7.00 7.82 -8.72
N ASN A 70 7.94 7.99 -7.78
CA ASN A 70 7.78 8.87 -6.64
C ASN A 70 7.67 10.35 -7.06
N VAL A 71 8.46 10.74 -8.08
CA VAL A 71 8.48 12.11 -8.60
C VAL A 71 7.15 12.45 -9.27
N ASP A 72 6.66 11.55 -10.12
CA ASP A 72 5.38 11.74 -10.80
C ASP A 72 4.20 11.62 -9.83
N LEU A 73 4.28 10.76 -8.81
CA LEU A 73 3.28 10.68 -7.75
C LEU A 73 3.22 11.99 -6.95
N ALA A 74 4.36 12.56 -6.57
CA ALA A 74 4.40 13.85 -5.86
C ALA A 74 3.72 14.96 -6.70
N ARG A 75 4.05 15.05 -7.99
CA ARG A 75 3.42 15.99 -8.92
C ARG A 75 1.91 15.77 -9.05
N ALA A 76 1.47 14.51 -9.15
CA ALA A 76 0.05 14.17 -9.23
C ALA A 76 -0.71 14.54 -7.94
N LEU A 77 -0.09 14.36 -6.76
CA LEU A 77 -0.65 14.78 -5.48
C LEU A 77 -0.82 16.29 -5.39
N CYS A 78 0.18 17.05 -5.82
CA CYS A 78 0.08 18.52 -5.84
C CYS A 78 -1.03 18.99 -6.79
N LEU A 79 -1.14 18.38 -7.97
CA LEU A 79 -2.22 18.69 -8.92
C LEU A 79 -3.59 18.40 -8.33
N GLU A 80 -3.77 17.26 -7.62
CA GLU A 80 -5.02 16.91 -6.96
C GLU A 80 -5.38 17.88 -5.81
N LEU A 81 -4.37 18.45 -5.17
CA LEU A 81 -4.53 19.40 -4.07
C LEU A 81 -4.60 20.88 -4.54
N ASP A 82 -4.47 21.13 -5.84
CA ASP A 82 -4.42 22.47 -6.44
C ASP A 82 -3.34 23.35 -5.81
N VAL A 83 -2.11 22.82 -5.66
CA VAL A 83 -0.94 23.52 -5.12
C VAL A 83 0.27 23.37 -6.03
N THR A 84 1.21 24.30 -5.91
CA THR A 84 2.51 24.21 -6.58
C THR A 84 3.33 23.06 -5.97
N CYS A 85 4.12 22.39 -6.81
CA CYS A 85 4.97 21.27 -6.40
C CYS A 85 6.44 21.57 -6.68
N GLU A 86 7.26 21.42 -5.68
CA GLU A 86 8.72 21.36 -5.82
C GLU A 86 9.17 19.95 -5.42
N VAL A 87 9.98 19.29 -6.26
CA VAL A 87 10.53 17.98 -5.95
C VAL A 87 12.04 18.03 -6.16
N THR A 88 12.80 17.84 -5.08
CA THR A 88 14.28 17.89 -5.10
C THR A 88 14.89 16.60 -4.59
N ALA A 89 16.08 16.26 -5.12
CA ALA A 89 16.84 15.10 -4.64
C ALA A 89 17.83 15.51 -3.55
N ARG A 90 17.98 14.64 -2.54
CA ARG A 90 18.93 14.78 -1.42
C ARG A 90 19.52 13.43 -1.04
N PRO A 91 20.70 13.39 -0.41
CA PRO A 91 21.23 12.17 0.16
C PRO A 91 20.28 11.53 1.18
N TRP A 92 20.14 10.21 1.14
CA TRP A 92 19.22 9.42 1.97
C TRP A 92 19.25 9.77 3.46
N ASN A 93 20.44 9.93 4.02
CA ASN A 93 20.63 10.21 5.44
C ASN A 93 20.19 11.61 5.88
N THR A 94 19.92 12.53 4.93
CA THR A 94 19.50 13.91 5.22
C THR A 94 17.99 14.12 5.12
N LEU A 95 17.24 13.17 4.54
CA LEU A 95 15.84 13.33 4.18
C LEU A 95 14.96 13.69 5.39
N PHE A 96 14.96 12.87 6.45
CA PHE A 96 14.14 13.14 7.63
C PHE A 96 14.55 14.42 8.36
N GLY A 97 15.85 14.75 8.34
CA GLY A 97 16.36 15.98 8.95
C GLY A 97 15.92 17.27 8.25
N SER A 98 15.39 17.21 7.03
CA SER A 98 14.86 18.34 6.28
C SER A 98 13.40 18.67 6.60
N LEU A 99 12.65 17.69 7.13
CA LEU A 99 11.22 17.86 7.44
C LEU A 99 10.96 18.99 8.43
N GLY A 100 9.99 19.83 8.12
CA GLY A 100 9.60 20.98 8.93
C GLY A 100 10.57 22.17 8.87
N ARG A 101 11.63 22.09 8.05
CA ARG A 101 12.60 23.17 7.81
C ARG A 101 12.54 23.66 6.36
N ASP A 102 13.13 22.90 5.47
CA ASP A 102 13.24 23.22 4.05
C ASP A 102 12.58 22.18 3.14
N ALA A 103 11.91 21.18 3.76
CA ALA A 103 11.02 20.25 3.11
C ALA A 103 9.74 20.06 3.93
N ASP A 104 8.63 19.83 3.23
CA ASP A 104 7.32 19.57 3.83
C ASP A 104 7.05 18.06 3.87
N ALA A 105 7.53 17.31 2.87
CA ALA A 105 7.30 15.88 2.76
C ALA A 105 8.51 15.14 2.15
N VAL A 106 8.70 13.87 2.58
CA VAL A 106 9.68 12.94 2.00
C VAL A 106 8.94 11.83 1.27
N ILE A 107 9.26 11.65 -0.01
CA ILE A 107 8.74 10.59 -0.85
C ILE A 107 9.90 9.80 -1.49
N ALA A 108 10.49 8.88 -0.74
CA ALA A 108 11.72 8.16 -1.11
C ALA A 108 11.64 6.65 -0.83
N ALA A 109 10.47 6.05 -1.01
CA ALA A 109 10.24 4.63 -0.78
C ALA A 109 10.59 4.16 0.65
N HIS A 110 10.39 5.02 1.65
CA HIS A 110 10.57 4.63 3.05
C HIS A 110 9.53 3.60 3.48
N ARG A 111 10.01 2.52 4.10
CA ARG A 111 9.14 1.54 4.76
C ARG A 111 8.72 2.04 6.13
N LEU A 112 7.47 1.73 6.50
CA LEU A 112 6.97 1.96 7.84
C LEU A 112 7.60 0.94 8.80
N ASN A 113 8.37 1.43 9.78
CA ASN A 113 8.90 0.64 10.87
C ASN A 113 9.09 1.52 12.11
N ILE A 114 9.43 0.93 13.25
CA ILE A 114 9.56 1.63 14.53
C ILE A 114 10.57 2.78 14.45
N GLU A 115 11.68 2.59 13.76
CA GLU A 115 12.74 3.60 13.62
C GLU A 115 12.27 4.82 12.82
N THR A 116 11.59 4.59 11.68
CA THR A 116 11.09 5.67 10.82
C THR A 116 9.91 6.39 11.47
N LEU A 117 9.02 5.65 12.15
CA LEU A 117 7.90 6.20 12.92
C LEU A 117 8.36 7.08 14.09
N ALA A 118 9.55 6.86 14.65
CA ALA A 118 10.11 7.75 15.65
C ALA A 118 10.53 9.12 15.08
N LYS A 119 10.92 9.18 13.81
CA LYS A 119 11.48 10.38 13.15
C LYS A 119 10.43 11.25 12.46
N ALA A 120 9.33 10.68 11.98
CA ALA A 120 8.32 11.38 11.18
C ALA A 120 6.92 10.79 11.39
N ASP A 121 5.90 11.53 10.96
CA ASP A 121 4.56 10.97 10.74
C ASP A 121 4.42 10.54 9.29
N PHE A 122 3.55 9.56 9.02
CA PHE A 122 3.42 8.97 7.70
C PHE A 122 1.98 8.99 7.20
N THR A 123 1.83 9.11 5.89
CA THR A 123 0.56 8.86 5.19
C THR A 123 0.19 7.38 5.24
N ASN A 124 -1.00 7.05 4.75
CA ASN A 124 -1.33 5.70 4.34
C ASN A 124 -0.33 5.23 3.27
N PRO A 125 0.01 3.94 3.21
CA PRO A 125 0.91 3.42 2.21
C PRO A 125 0.40 3.69 0.78
N TYR A 126 1.26 4.20 -0.09
CA TYR A 126 0.94 4.43 -1.50
C TYR A 126 1.34 3.25 -2.39
N PHE A 127 2.29 2.42 -1.96
CA PHE A 127 2.81 1.28 -2.70
C PHE A 127 3.13 0.12 -1.75
N ARG A 128 2.90 -1.12 -2.21
CA ARG A 128 3.31 -2.34 -1.49
C ARG A 128 4.14 -3.20 -2.43
N THR A 129 5.25 -3.71 -1.94
CA THR A 129 6.10 -4.65 -2.68
C THR A 129 5.74 -6.07 -2.28
N PRO A 130 5.12 -6.86 -3.18
CA PRO A 130 4.76 -8.24 -2.85
C PRO A 130 5.98 -9.16 -2.88
N GLY A 131 5.96 -10.20 -2.06
CA GLY A 131 6.75 -11.39 -2.32
C GLY A 131 6.14 -12.17 -3.49
N ARG A 132 6.96 -12.64 -4.45
CA ARG A 132 6.51 -13.42 -5.61
C ARG A 132 7.36 -14.65 -5.82
N PHE A 133 6.73 -15.69 -6.34
CA PHE A 133 7.46 -16.83 -6.91
C PHE A 133 7.76 -16.61 -8.38
N ALA A 134 8.92 -17.11 -8.82
CA ALA A 134 9.23 -17.27 -10.23
C ALA A 134 9.76 -18.69 -10.49
N GLY A 135 9.46 -19.21 -11.65
CA GLY A 135 9.91 -20.52 -12.12
C GLY A 135 10.25 -20.49 -13.60
N ARG A 136 10.83 -21.57 -14.07
CA ARG A 136 11.23 -21.71 -15.48
C ARG A 136 10.04 -22.02 -16.37
N ARG A 137 10.02 -21.42 -17.57
CA ARG A 137 8.99 -21.69 -18.59
C ARG A 137 9.03 -23.15 -19.09
N ASP A 138 10.23 -23.72 -19.20
CA ASP A 138 10.44 -25.13 -19.59
C ASP A 138 10.49 -26.08 -18.39
N GLY A 139 10.16 -25.60 -17.20
CA GLY A 139 10.10 -26.40 -15.97
C GLY A 139 8.78 -27.11 -15.77
N PRO A 140 8.65 -27.89 -14.68
CA PRO A 140 7.41 -28.55 -14.34
C PRO A 140 6.30 -27.53 -14.03
N LYS A 141 5.06 -27.86 -14.38
CA LYS A 141 3.88 -27.09 -13.95
C LYS A 141 3.68 -27.28 -12.44
N LEU A 142 3.96 -26.24 -11.67
CA LEU A 142 3.88 -26.26 -10.21
C LEU A 142 2.65 -25.48 -9.73
N THR A 143 1.94 -26.06 -8.77
CA THR A 143 0.94 -25.32 -7.99
C THR A 143 1.65 -24.59 -6.87
N ILE A 144 1.56 -23.27 -6.83
CA ILE A 144 2.21 -22.46 -5.80
C ILE A 144 1.37 -22.46 -4.53
N SER A 145 1.67 -23.42 -3.68
CA SER A 145 1.10 -23.61 -2.34
C SER A 145 2.08 -24.46 -1.51
N PRO A 146 1.97 -24.47 -0.17
CA PRO A 146 2.84 -25.31 0.68
C PRO A 146 2.81 -26.79 0.28
N ARG A 147 1.63 -27.33 -0.06
CA ARG A 147 1.50 -28.73 -0.53
C ARG A 147 2.04 -28.91 -1.94
N GLY A 148 1.80 -27.95 -2.85
CA GLY A 148 2.23 -28.07 -4.25
C GLY A 148 3.75 -27.92 -4.43
N LEU A 149 4.44 -27.31 -3.46
CA LEU A 149 5.89 -27.19 -3.40
C LEU A 149 6.54 -28.14 -2.38
N ASP A 150 5.80 -29.18 -1.93
CA ASP A 150 6.37 -30.22 -1.06
C ASP A 150 7.61 -30.87 -1.72
N ARG A 151 8.71 -30.97 -0.96
CA ARG A 151 10.02 -31.47 -1.42
C ARG A 151 10.65 -30.74 -2.61
N ARG A 152 10.03 -29.65 -3.09
CA ARG A 152 10.62 -28.79 -4.13
C ARG A 152 11.66 -27.87 -3.54
N THR A 153 12.65 -27.52 -4.35
CA THR A 153 13.73 -26.62 -3.95
C THR A 153 13.33 -25.16 -4.22
N ILE A 154 13.21 -24.38 -3.14
CA ILE A 154 12.93 -22.95 -3.20
C ILE A 154 14.20 -22.16 -2.93
N ALA A 155 14.66 -21.37 -3.89
CA ALA A 155 15.77 -20.44 -3.70
C ALA A 155 15.28 -19.14 -3.03
N VAL A 156 16.04 -18.64 -2.08
CA VAL A 156 15.83 -17.36 -1.41
C VAL A 156 17.16 -16.64 -1.16
N ALA A 157 17.15 -15.33 -1.05
CA ALA A 157 18.29 -14.58 -0.55
C ALA A 157 18.36 -14.69 0.97
N LYS A 158 19.54 -15.02 1.50
CA LYS A 158 19.82 -15.23 2.93
C LYS A 158 19.58 -13.97 3.75
N GLY A 159 19.04 -14.11 4.96
CA GLY A 159 18.83 -13.01 5.91
C GLY A 159 17.70 -12.05 5.51
N THR A 160 16.86 -12.40 4.54
CA THR A 160 15.76 -11.55 4.08
C THR A 160 14.42 -11.93 4.70
N ALA A 161 13.49 -10.99 4.68
CA ALA A 161 12.09 -11.27 5.04
C ALA A 161 11.45 -12.35 4.15
N HIS A 162 11.91 -12.46 2.90
CA HIS A 162 11.47 -13.51 1.98
C HIS A 162 11.90 -14.90 2.44
N GLU A 163 13.12 -15.03 2.95
CA GLU A 163 13.59 -16.28 3.58
C GLU A 163 12.72 -16.64 4.79
N ALA A 164 12.48 -15.68 5.70
CA ALA A 164 11.67 -15.89 6.89
C ALA A 164 10.23 -16.31 6.54
N PHE A 165 9.64 -15.70 5.51
CA PHE A 165 8.32 -16.08 4.99
C PHE A 165 8.30 -17.53 4.51
N ILE A 166 9.26 -17.94 3.68
CA ILE A 166 9.31 -19.33 3.17
C ILE A 166 9.53 -20.33 4.30
N GLN A 167 10.40 -20.03 5.26
CA GLN A 167 10.61 -20.88 6.44
C GLN A 167 9.33 -21.07 7.26
N THR A 168 8.50 -20.05 7.33
CA THR A 168 7.27 -20.08 8.11
C THR A 168 6.16 -20.88 7.42
N PHE A 169 5.96 -20.67 6.12
CA PHE A 169 4.78 -21.19 5.41
C PHE A 169 5.06 -22.39 4.51
N PHE A 170 6.31 -22.60 4.06
CA PHE A 170 6.69 -23.67 3.14
C PHE A 170 7.64 -24.70 3.79
N ARG A 171 7.26 -25.18 4.97
CA ARG A 171 8.11 -25.97 5.88
C ARG A 171 8.56 -27.32 5.29
N THR A 172 7.82 -27.90 4.35
CA THR A 172 8.12 -29.19 3.72
C THR A 172 8.94 -29.05 2.45
N SER A 173 9.18 -27.82 2.00
CA SER A 173 10.04 -27.53 0.85
C SER A 173 11.50 -27.50 1.25
N GLN A 174 12.40 -27.77 0.29
CA GLN A 174 13.85 -27.65 0.48
C GLN A 174 14.28 -26.20 0.25
N ILE A 175 14.66 -25.49 1.31
CA ILE A 175 15.07 -24.08 1.20
C ILE A 175 16.55 -24.00 0.87
N ARG A 176 16.89 -23.41 -0.29
CA ARG A 176 18.26 -23.15 -0.70
C ARG A 176 18.57 -21.66 -0.61
N ARG A 177 19.52 -21.34 0.25
CA ARG A 177 19.92 -19.97 0.60
C ARG A 177 21.06 -19.51 -0.30
N PHE A 178 20.97 -18.27 -0.80
CA PHE A 178 22.00 -17.63 -1.60
C PHE A 178 22.36 -16.29 -0.95
N ASP A 179 23.60 -15.88 -1.09
CA ASP A 179 24.07 -14.63 -0.46
C ASP A 179 23.44 -13.39 -1.09
N THR A 180 23.05 -13.45 -2.38
CA THR A 180 22.39 -12.35 -3.08
C THR A 180 21.16 -12.81 -3.87
N PRO A 181 20.20 -11.91 -4.15
CA PRO A 181 19.08 -12.19 -5.05
C PRO A 181 19.53 -12.60 -6.45
N GLU A 182 20.64 -12.03 -6.95
CA GLU A 182 21.23 -12.31 -8.27
C GLU A 182 21.72 -13.75 -8.34
N ALA A 183 22.41 -14.23 -7.30
CA ALA A 183 22.86 -15.62 -7.21
C ALA A 183 21.67 -16.60 -7.19
N ALA A 184 20.60 -16.26 -6.48
CA ALA A 184 19.38 -17.07 -6.47
C ALA A 184 18.70 -17.11 -7.85
N ARG A 185 18.62 -15.97 -8.55
CA ARG A 185 18.10 -15.87 -9.94
C ARG A 185 18.95 -16.68 -10.93
N ALA A 186 20.27 -16.61 -10.82
CA ALA A 186 21.19 -17.41 -11.63
C ALA A 186 20.96 -18.92 -11.41
N ALA A 187 20.80 -19.36 -10.15
CA ALA A 187 20.54 -20.76 -9.83
C ALA A 187 19.21 -21.27 -10.44
N LEU A 188 18.16 -20.43 -10.51
CA LEU A 188 16.92 -20.79 -11.20
C LEU A 188 17.15 -20.95 -12.71
N ARG A 189 17.81 -19.96 -13.34
CA ARG A 189 18.15 -20.02 -14.76
C ARG A 189 18.96 -21.27 -15.11
N GLU A 190 19.93 -21.63 -14.27
CA GLU A 190 20.83 -22.78 -14.42
C GLU A 190 20.22 -24.13 -14.00
N LYS A 191 18.93 -24.20 -13.73
CA LYS A 191 18.20 -25.43 -13.33
C LYS A 191 18.66 -26.05 -12.00
N LYS A 192 19.30 -25.27 -11.13
CA LYS A 192 19.82 -25.75 -9.83
C LYS A 192 18.75 -25.76 -8.73
N VAL A 193 17.60 -25.13 -8.99
CA VAL A 193 16.43 -25.01 -8.10
C VAL A 193 15.14 -25.05 -8.91
N ASP A 194 14.03 -25.44 -8.28
CA ASP A 194 12.73 -25.52 -8.95
C ASP A 194 12.08 -24.15 -9.11
N VAL A 195 12.11 -23.33 -8.05
CA VAL A 195 11.54 -21.99 -8.00
C VAL A 195 12.41 -21.04 -7.17
N ILE A 196 12.23 -19.74 -7.39
CA ILE A 196 12.77 -18.68 -6.52
C ILE A 196 11.59 -17.95 -5.86
N PHE A 197 11.78 -17.52 -4.61
CA PHE A 197 10.91 -16.56 -3.95
C PHE A 197 11.67 -15.32 -3.54
N GLY A 198 11.14 -14.13 -3.88
CA GLY A 198 11.83 -12.87 -3.61
C GLY A 198 10.95 -11.67 -3.85
N ASP A 199 11.58 -10.50 -3.82
CA ASP A 199 10.93 -9.21 -4.12
C ASP A 199 10.29 -9.22 -5.51
N GLY A 200 8.98 -8.96 -5.55
CA GLY A 200 8.21 -9.05 -6.79
C GLY A 200 8.64 -8.06 -7.85
N ILE A 201 9.04 -6.83 -7.46
CA ILE A 201 9.54 -5.82 -8.39
C ILE A 201 10.85 -6.31 -9.00
N GLY A 202 11.79 -6.69 -8.15
CA GLY A 202 13.10 -7.19 -8.59
C GLY A 202 12.98 -8.41 -9.50
N LEU A 203 12.03 -9.32 -9.23
CA LEU A 203 11.79 -10.50 -10.08
C LEU A 203 11.18 -10.11 -11.43
N VAL A 204 10.19 -9.21 -11.45
CA VAL A 204 9.55 -8.76 -12.69
C VAL A 204 10.55 -8.05 -13.62
N PHE A 205 11.37 -7.14 -13.09
CA PHE A 205 12.42 -6.49 -13.87
C PHE A 205 13.46 -7.48 -14.39
N TRP A 206 13.86 -8.45 -13.56
CA TRP A 206 14.78 -9.49 -13.99
C TRP A 206 14.20 -10.37 -15.10
N ILE A 207 12.96 -10.84 -14.96
CA ILE A 207 12.27 -11.70 -15.95
C ILE A 207 12.14 -10.99 -17.29
N ASN A 208 11.84 -9.70 -17.29
CA ASN A 208 11.68 -8.91 -18.52
C ASN A 208 13.01 -8.34 -19.05
N GLY A 209 14.10 -8.44 -18.29
CA GLY A 209 15.42 -8.00 -18.67
C GLY A 209 16.27 -9.07 -19.36
N SER A 210 17.38 -8.66 -19.96
CA SER A 210 18.31 -9.52 -20.68
C SER A 210 18.95 -10.61 -19.80
N LEU A 211 19.15 -10.32 -18.50
CA LEU A 211 19.80 -11.24 -17.56
C LEU A 211 19.03 -12.54 -17.31
N SER A 212 17.73 -12.56 -17.53
CA SER A 212 16.92 -13.79 -17.44
C SER A 212 17.10 -14.71 -18.64
N ALA A 213 17.60 -14.17 -19.77
CA ALA A 213 17.64 -14.86 -21.07
C ALA A 213 16.26 -15.46 -21.47
N GLY A 214 15.15 -14.83 -21.04
CA GLY A 214 13.79 -15.27 -21.31
C GLY A 214 13.40 -16.61 -20.66
N CYS A 215 14.16 -17.09 -19.68
CA CYS A 215 13.99 -18.44 -19.09
C CYS A 215 12.68 -18.62 -18.34
N CYS A 216 12.13 -17.57 -17.78
CA CYS A 216 11.36 -17.68 -16.56
C CYS A 216 10.10 -16.81 -16.58
N ASP A 217 9.10 -17.17 -15.75
CA ASP A 217 7.87 -16.40 -15.53
C ASP A 217 7.55 -16.34 -14.04
N LEU A 218 6.70 -15.38 -13.68
CA LEU A 218 6.08 -15.37 -12.36
C LEU A 218 5.11 -16.52 -12.21
N LEU A 219 5.07 -17.11 -11.01
CA LEU A 219 4.18 -18.22 -10.67
C LEU A 219 3.29 -17.83 -9.50
N GLY A 220 2.02 -18.24 -9.55
CA GLY A 220 1.05 -17.98 -8.50
C GLY A 220 0.71 -16.51 -8.31
N GLY A 221 0.12 -16.17 -7.16
CA GLY A 221 -0.28 -14.82 -6.80
C GLY A 221 0.80 -14.03 -6.05
N ALA A 222 0.44 -12.82 -5.68
CA ALA A 222 1.25 -11.92 -4.85
C ALA A 222 1.04 -12.21 -3.36
N TYR A 223 2.11 -12.19 -2.58
CA TYR A 223 2.09 -12.33 -1.13
C TYR A 223 2.38 -10.97 -0.49
N LEU A 224 1.44 -10.47 0.30
CA LEU A 224 1.47 -9.13 0.90
C LEU A 224 1.43 -9.17 2.43
N GLU A 225 2.02 -10.19 3.04
CA GLU A 225 2.02 -10.38 4.50
C GLU A 225 2.75 -9.25 5.23
N PRO A 226 2.04 -8.37 5.97
CA PRO A 226 2.66 -7.20 6.62
C PRO A 226 3.73 -7.58 7.62
N MET A 227 3.58 -8.71 8.32
CA MET A 227 4.55 -9.21 9.30
C MET A 227 5.94 -9.43 8.69
N PHE A 228 6.02 -9.78 7.41
CA PHE A 228 7.29 -10.03 6.71
C PHE A 228 7.68 -8.85 5.80
N PHE A 229 6.74 -8.30 5.04
CA PHE A 229 7.04 -7.32 3.98
C PHE A 229 6.73 -5.89 4.39
N GLY A 230 6.20 -5.69 5.62
CA GLY A 230 5.79 -4.41 6.15
C GLY A 230 4.49 -3.89 5.54
N ASP A 231 4.04 -2.74 6.05
CA ASP A 231 2.79 -2.13 5.62
C ASP A 231 2.87 -1.44 4.25
N GLY A 232 4.07 -1.31 3.70
CA GLY A 232 4.33 -0.69 2.41
C GLY A 232 5.17 0.58 2.49
N LEU A 233 5.21 1.31 1.36
CA LEU A 233 5.93 2.57 1.22
C LEU A 233 4.96 3.72 1.45
N ALA A 234 5.34 4.69 2.29
CA ALA A 234 4.51 5.83 2.65
C ALA A 234 5.28 7.15 2.53
N ILE A 235 4.55 8.26 2.44
CA ILE A 235 5.11 9.59 2.43
C ILE A 235 5.30 10.04 3.88
N ALA A 236 6.49 10.50 4.23
CA ALA A 236 6.76 11.07 5.54
C ALA A 236 6.49 12.57 5.55
N VAL A 237 5.92 13.07 6.65
CA VAL A 237 5.75 14.48 6.96
C VAL A 237 6.38 14.79 8.32
N ALA A 238 6.59 16.06 8.65
CA ALA A 238 7.08 16.45 9.96
C ALA A 238 6.17 15.92 11.08
N LYS A 239 6.76 15.55 12.21
CA LYS A 239 6.01 15.15 13.41
C LYS A 239 4.99 16.23 13.78
N GLY A 240 3.73 15.82 13.96
CA GLY A 240 2.64 16.72 14.33
C GLY A 240 2.00 17.49 13.17
N ASP A 241 2.51 17.38 11.91
CA ASP A 241 1.84 17.98 10.75
C ASP A 241 0.67 17.09 10.29
N ALA A 242 -0.30 16.95 11.18
CA ALA A 242 -1.49 16.14 10.96
C ALA A 242 -2.33 16.64 9.76
N ARG A 243 -2.27 17.95 9.49
CA ARG A 243 -3.01 18.55 8.39
C ARG A 243 -2.46 18.14 7.04
N LEU A 244 -1.15 18.34 6.78
CA LEU A 244 -0.53 17.93 5.53
C LEU A 244 -0.69 16.42 5.31
N ARG A 245 -0.53 15.62 6.38
CA ARG A 245 -0.75 14.17 6.34
C ARG A 245 -2.17 13.81 5.91
N ALA A 246 -3.19 14.47 6.45
CA ALA A 246 -4.59 14.25 6.09
C ALA A 246 -4.87 14.64 4.64
N ASP A 247 -4.33 15.78 4.19
CA ASP A 247 -4.50 16.26 2.82
C ASP A 247 -3.82 15.32 1.80
N LEU A 248 -2.60 14.87 2.08
CA LEU A 248 -1.91 13.87 1.24
C LEU A 248 -2.67 12.54 1.21
N ASN A 249 -3.24 12.09 2.33
CA ASN A 249 -4.07 10.87 2.37
C ASN A 249 -5.33 11.01 1.52
N ARG A 250 -6.00 12.17 1.57
CA ARG A 250 -7.17 12.48 0.74
C ARG A 250 -6.80 12.46 -0.74
N ALA A 251 -5.69 13.11 -1.12
CA ALA A 251 -5.21 13.11 -2.50
C ALA A 251 -4.82 11.70 -2.97
N LEU A 252 -4.14 10.90 -2.14
CA LEU A 252 -3.84 9.49 -2.46
C LEU A 252 -5.12 8.67 -2.73
N LEU A 253 -6.18 8.90 -1.94
CA LEU A 253 -7.46 8.24 -2.13
C LEU A 253 -8.13 8.69 -3.43
N ALA A 254 -8.12 9.98 -3.74
CA ALA A 254 -8.66 10.54 -4.98
C ALA A 254 -7.92 10.00 -6.21
N LEU A 255 -6.57 9.97 -6.21
CA LEU A 255 -5.77 9.39 -7.29
C LEU A 255 -6.05 7.90 -7.53
N ARG A 256 -6.43 7.15 -6.49
CA ARG A 256 -6.88 5.76 -6.65
C ARG A 256 -8.28 5.69 -7.25
N GLY A 257 -9.19 6.55 -6.81
CA GLY A 257 -10.58 6.58 -7.27
C GLY A 257 -10.75 7.04 -8.71
N ASN A 258 -9.94 8.00 -9.16
CA ASN A 258 -9.98 8.54 -10.53
C ASN A 258 -9.09 7.79 -11.54
N GLY A 259 -8.40 6.71 -11.11
CA GLY A 259 -7.55 5.87 -11.97
C GLY A 259 -6.13 6.40 -12.20
N ARG A 260 -5.80 7.62 -11.77
CA ARG A 260 -4.48 8.21 -12.00
C ARG A 260 -3.34 7.42 -11.34
N MET A 261 -3.58 6.85 -10.15
CA MET A 261 -2.64 5.97 -9.50
C MET A 261 -2.33 4.73 -10.35
N LEU A 262 -3.35 4.14 -10.98
CA LEU A 262 -3.17 2.99 -11.87
C LEU A 262 -2.34 3.34 -13.12
N GLU A 263 -2.57 4.51 -13.72
CA GLU A 263 -1.77 5.00 -14.85
C GLU A 263 -0.30 5.14 -14.48
N LEU A 264 0.00 5.73 -13.31
CA LEU A 264 1.37 5.86 -12.80
C LEU A 264 2.01 4.49 -12.56
N LEU A 265 1.29 3.56 -11.93
CA LEU A 265 1.78 2.21 -11.71
C LEU A 265 2.09 1.49 -13.03
N GLN A 266 1.22 1.61 -14.04
CA GLN A 266 1.42 0.97 -15.35
C GLN A 266 2.57 1.59 -16.16
N ARG A 267 2.89 2.87 -15.92
CA ARG A 267 4.02 3.55 -16.57
C ARG A 267 5.36 3.03 -16.08
N TYR A 268 5.49 2.81 -14.78
CA TYR A 268 6.77 2.48 -14.13
C TYR A 268 6.96 1.00 -13.84
N PHE A 269 5.87 0.24 -13.76
CA PHE A 269 5.93 -1.16 -13.36
C PHE A 269 5.18 -2.05 -14.37
N PRO A 270 5.79 -3.18 -14.76
CA PRO A 270 5.08 -4.17 -15.58
C PRO A 270 3.80 -4.66 -14.89
N ARG A 271 2.76 -4.92 -15.68
CA ARG A 271 1.41 -5.30 -15.18
C ARG A 271 1.35 -6.52 -14.26
N GLN A 272 2.43 -7.30 -14.20
CA GLN A 272 2.48 -8.60 -13.51
C GLN A 272 2.94 -8.51 -12.05
N ILE A 273 3.11 -7.32 -11.47
CA ILE A 273 3.59 -7.18 -10.08
C ILE A 273 2.59 -7.76 -9.06
N TYR A 274 1.30 -7.58 -9.30
CA TYR A 274 0.22 -8.05 -8.43
C TYR A 274 -0.52 -9.25 -8.97
#